data_3fe9457be8ccdeb136f7b8dad35046f7
#
_entry.id   3fe9457be8ccdeb136f7b8dad35046f7
#
_cell.length_a   1.000
_cell.length_b   1.000
_cell.length_c   1.000
_cell.angle_alpha   90.00
_cell.angle_beta   90.00
_cell.angle_gamma   90.00
#
_symmetry.space_group_name_H-M   'P 1'
#
loop_
_entity.id
_entity.type
_entity.pdbx_description
1 polymer ?
#
loop_
_entity_poly.entity_id
_entity_poly.type
_entity_poly.pdbx_seq_one_letter_code
_entity_poly.pdbx_strand_id
1 'polypeptide(L)'
;TTTTHKSLRGPRAGMIFCRKKYADKIDFAVFPSLQGGPHNNVISAIAVALKEASTQEFKEYIGNVIQNSKVLSEKLMGMGYKILTDGTDNHLLVMNLRDKHVTGSKVEYLLEKVGVSVNKNTIHGDKSAFSPSGIRMGMCAMTSRGFTANHCDQLAYIIHWTISLAIKMQDIFGK
;
A
#
# COMPACT_ATOMS: atom_id res chain seq x y z
N THR A 1 -8.69 1.67 16.19
CA THR A 1 -7.21 1.56 16.15
C THR A 1 -6.68 2.03 14.82
N THR A 2 -5.49 2.60 14.80
CA THR A 2 -4.77 2.98 13.58
C THR A 2 -3.28 2.89 13.79
N THR A 3 -2.53 2.90 12.69
CA THR A 3 -1.06 2.99 12.70
C THR A 3 -0.63 4.40 12.31
N THR A 4 0.48 4.85 12.85
CA THR A 4 1.04 6.19 12.59
C THR A 4 2.02 6.22 11.41
N HIS A 5 2.56 5.09 11.01
CA HIS A 5 3.66 4.95 10.04
C HIS A 5 3.23 4.64 8.59
N LYS A 6 1.94 4.77 8.26
CA LYS A 6 1.42 4.58 6.89
C LYS A 6 1.00 5.94 6.32
N SER A 7 -0.26 6.14 6.02
CA SER A 7 -0.76 7.40 5.42
C SER A 7 -0.46 8.64 6.24
N LEU A 8 -0.35 8.52 7.57
CA LEU A 8 0.03 9.63 8.45
C LEU A 8 1.52 10.03 8.40
N ARG A 9 2.38 9.26 7.74
CA ARG A 9 3.83 9.48 7.62
C ARG A 9 4.59 9.64 8.95
N GLY A 10 4.05 9.09 10.03
CA GLY A 10 4.65 9.19 11.36
C GLY A 10 5.61 8.04 11.68
N PRO A 11 6.06 7.94 12.95
CA PRO A 11 6.92 6.86 13.41
C PRO A 11 6.15 5.53 13.44
N ARG A 12 6.87 4.42 13.56
CA ARG A 12 6.26 3.09 13.70
C ARG A 12 5.62 2.96 15.09
N ALA A 13 4.31 3.09 15.11
CA ALA A 13 3.49 2.95 16.31
C ALA A 13 2.03 2.68 15.95
N GLY A 14 1.21 2.48 16.99
CA GLY A 14 -0.24 2.38 16.91
C GLY A 14 -0.91 3.36 17.87
N MET A 15 -2.14 3.72 17.54
CA MET A 15 -3.01 4.52 18.41
C MET A 15 -4.36 3.82 18.59
N ILE A 16 -4.92 3.93 19.78
CA ILE A 16 -6.27 3.43 20.10
C ILE A 16 -7.14 4.63 20.46
N PHE A 17 -8.24 4.78 19.77
CA PHE A 17 -9.29 5.76 20.10
C PHE A 17 -10.46 5.03 20.70
N CYS A 18 -10.94 5.51 21.85
CA CYS A 18 -12.07 4.88 22.56
C CYS A 18 -12.99 5.90 23.21
N ARG A 19 -14.19 5.46 23.57
CA ARG A 19 -15.06 6.24 24.43
C ARG A 19 -14.46 6.30 25.83
N LYS A 20 -14.59 7.43 26.52
CA LYS A 20 -14.01 7.67 27.85
C LYS A 20 -14.29 6.54 28.88
N LYS A 21 -15.49 5.96 28.83
CA LYS A 21 -15.89 4.85 29.74
C LYS A 21 -15.03 3.58 29.60
N TYR A 22 -14.23 3.45 28.54
CA TYR A 22 -13.33 2.32 28.31
C TYR A 22 -11.84 2.67 28.51
N ALA A 23 -11.50 3.95 28.73
CA ALA A 23 -10.12 4.42 28.76
C ALA A 23 -9.28 3.66 29.80
N ASP A 24 -9.70 3.65 31.06
CA ASP A 24 -8.96 2.99 32.14
C ASP A 24 -8.69 1.51 31.88
N LYS A 25 -9.67 0.81 31.29
CA LYS A 25 -9.52 -0.62 30.95
C LYS A 25 -8.54 -0.84 29.81
N ILE A 26 -8.55 0.05 28.82
CA ILE A 26 -7.64 -0.03 27.67
C ILE A 26 -6.23 0.36 28.11
N ASP A 27 -6.08 1.43 28.90
CA ASP A 27 -4.79 1.86 29.42
C ASP A 27 -4.13 0.76 30.26
N PHE A 28 -4.90 0.13 31.17
CA PHE A 28 -4.42 -1.00 31.95
C PHE A 28 -4.05 -2.22 31.08
N ALA A 29 -4.86 -2.52 30.04
CA ALA A 29 -4.59 -3.60 29.13
C ALA A 29 -3.31 -3.36 28.33
N VAL A 30 -3.03 -2.13 27.92
CA VAL A 30 -1.79 -1.77 27.25
C VAL A 30 -0.61 -1.83 28.24
N PHE A 31 -0.70 -1.12 29.36
CA PHE A 31 0.34 -1.09 30.37
C PHE A 31 -0.30 -1.15 31.78
N PRO A 32 0.17 -2.06 32.65
CA PRO A 32 1.31 -2.98 32.50
C PRO A 32 0.95 -4.37 31.95
N SER A 33 -0.28 -4.60 31.43
CA SER A 33 -0.72 -5.95 31.15
C SER A 33 -0.05 -6.58 29.93
N LEU A 34 -0.13 -5.95 28.75
CA LEU A 34 0.35 -6.53 27.47
C LEU A 34 1.69 -5.95 27.00
N GLN A 35 2.03 -4.74 27.41
CA GLN A 35 3.24 -4.03 26.99
C GLN A 35 4.03 -3.53 28.20
N GLY A 36 5.28 -3.13 27.95
CA GLY A 36 6.16 -2.50 28.92
C GLY A 36 6.14 -0.97 28.83
N GLY A 37 7.19 -0.32 29.31
CA GLY A 37 7.32 1.13 29.31
C GLY A 37 7.27 1.72 27.91
N PRO A 38 6.59 2.85 27.72
CA PRO A 38 6.46 3.50 26.44
C PRO A 38 7.78 4.10 25.95
N HIS A 39 7.95 4.16 24.63
CA HIS A 39 9.08 4.86 24.01
C HIS A 39 8.72 6.33 23.82
N ASN A 40 9.14 7.19 24.73
CA ASN A 40 8.77 8.62 24.74
C ASN A 40 9.23 9.38 23.50
N ASN A 41 10.37 9.01 22.90
CA ASN A 41 10.82 9.56 21.62
C ASN A 41 9.82 9.26 20.50
N VAL A 42 9.22 8.07 20.48
CA VAL A 42 8.19 7.69 19.51
C VAL A 42 6.91 8.49 19.77
N ILE A 43 6.50 8.66 21.03
CA ILE A 43 5.32 9.47 21.39
C ILE A 43 5.50 10.92 20.93
N SER A 44 6.67 11.51 21.16
CA SER A 44 7.01 12.85 20.69
C SER A 44 6.95 12.95 19.16
N ALA A 45 7.48 11.95 18.46
CA ALA A 45 7.41 11.90 17.01
C ALA A 45 5.97 11.75 16.48
N ILE A 46 5.09 11.01 17.19
CA ILE A 46 3.66 10.96 16.87
C ILE A 46 3.02 12.34 16.99
N ALA A 47 3.32 13.09 18.05
CA ALA A 47 2.77 14.43 18.25
C ALA A 47 3.17 15.38 17.10
N VAL A 48 4.43 15.31 16.65
CA VAL A 48 4.90 16.08 15.48
C VAL A 48 4.15 15.66 14.22
N ALA A 49 4.05 14.35 13.94
CA ALA A 49 3.37 13.83 12.77
C ALA A 49 1.88 14.22 12.74
N LEU A 50 1.19 14.21 13.87
CA LEU A 50 -0.20 14.63 13.97
C LEU A 50 -0.38 16.13 13.75
N LYS A 51 0.59 16.95 14.23
CA LYS A 51 0.60 18.38 13.95
C LYS A 51 0.82 18.66 12.48
N GLU A 52 1.76 17.98 11.83
CA GLU A 52 1.93 18.05 10.36
C GLU A 52 0.68 17.62 9.61
N ALA A 53 0.03 16.52 10.03
CA ALA A 53 -1.19 16.02 9.42
C ALA A 53 -2.39 17.00 9.51
N SER A 54 -2.33 18.01 10.38
CA SER A 54 -3.35 19.05 10.48
C SER A 54 -3.11 20.25 9.55
N THR A 55 -1.99 20.30 8.82
CA THR A 55 -1.63 21.41 7.93
C THR A 55 -2.33 21.32 6.57
N GLN A 56 -2.33 22.45 5.85
CA GLN A 56 -2.86 22.51 4.48
C GLN A 56 -1.99 21.70 3.52
N GLU A 57 -0.67 21.73 3.68
CA GLU A 57 0.29 20.97 2.87
C GLU A 57 0.04 19.47 2.97
N PHE A 58 -0.33 18.98 4.15
CA PHE A 58 -0.66 17.57 4.32
C PHE A 58 -1.98 17.20 3.63
N LYS A 59 -2.98 18.10 3.63
CA LYS A 59 -4.24 17.89 2.91
C LYS A 59 -4.00 17.80 1.40
N GLU A 60 -3.15 18.67 0.86
CA GLU A 60 -2.74 18.64 -0.55
C GLU A 60 -1.98 17.36 -0.89
N TYR A 61 -1.04 16.96 -0.01
CA TYR A 61 -0.32 15.70 -0.15
C TYR A 61 -1.28 14.49 -0.24
N ILE A 62 -2.23 14.37 0.67
CA ILE A 62 -3.20 13.25 0.67
C ILE A 62 -4.13 13.32 -0.54
N GLY A 63 -4.55 14.51 -0.96
CA GLY A 63 -5.27 14.69 -2.22
C GLY A 63 -4.49 14.15 -3.42
N ASN A 64 -3.22 14.48 -3.51
CA ASN A 64 -2.33 13.98 -4.55
C ASN A 64 -2.09 12.45 -4.45
N VAL A 65 -2.01 11.89 -3.24
CA VAL A 65 -1.92 10.43 -3.04
C VAL A 65 -3.12 9.72 -3.63
N ILE A 66 -4.33 10.20 -3.33
CA ILE A 66 -5.57 9.61 -3.85
C ILE A 66 -5.65 9.76 -5.37
N GLN A 67 -5.32 10.94 -5.89
CA GLN A 67 -5.31 11.19 -7.34
C GLN A 67 -4.31 10.28 -8.06
N ASN A 68 -3.08 10.15 -7.55
CA ASN A 68 -2.06 9.28 -8.10
C ASN A 68 -2.48 7.81 -8.09
N SER A 69 -3.13 7.36 -7.00
CA SER A 69 -3.68 6.00 -6.91
C SER A 69 -4.76 5.75 -7.95
N LYS A 70 -5.67 6.71 -8.16
CA LYS A 70 -6.73 6.62 -9.18
C LYS A 70 -6.14 6.55 -10.58
N VAL A 71 -5.24 7.46 -10.93
CA VAL A 71 -4.59 7.47 -12.25
C VAL A 71 -3.88 6.14 -12.54
N LEU A 72 -3.10 5.62 -11.59
CA LEU A 72 -2.44 4.34 -11.75
C LEU A 72 -3.45 3.21 -11.95
N SER A 73 -4.51 3.18 -11.14
CA SER A 73 -5.58 2.18 -11.23
C SER A 73 -6.30 2.21 -12.58
N GLU A 74 -6.75 3.38 -13.02
CA GLU A 74 -7.46 3.60 -14.29
C GLU A 74 -6.59 3.19 -15.48
N LYS A 75 -5.31 3.56 -15.45
CA LYS A 75 -4.38 3.20 -16.51
C LYS A 75 -4.15 1.70 -16.60
N LEU A 76 -3.94 1.02 -15.47
CA LEU A 76 -3.80 -0.44 -15.46
C LEU A 76 -5.08 -1.14 -15.90
N MET A 77 -6.27 -0.65 -15.51
CA MET A 77 -7.55 -1.18 -16.00
C MET A 77 -7.68 -0.99 -17.52
N GLY A 78 -7.30 0.17 -18.05
CA GLY A 78 -7.26 0.44 -19.50
C GLY A 78 -6.30 -0.49 -20.26
N MET A 79 -5.28 -1.05 -19.61
CA MET A 79 -4.37 -2.07 -20.15
C MET A 79 -4.87 -3.51 -19.95
N GLY A 80 -6.11 -3.69 -19.46
CA GLY A 80 -6.76 -4.99 -19.30
C GLY A 80 -6.38 -5.75 -18.02
N TYR A 81 -5.93 -5.04 -16.97
CA TYR A 81 -5.77 -5.61 -15.64
C TYR A 81 -7.04 -5.43 -14.81
N LYS A 82 -7.35 -6.43 -13.99
CA LYS A 82 -8.44 -6.34 -13.02
C LYS A 82 -7.93 -5.76 -11.71
N ILE A 83 -8.45 -4.61 -11.33
CA ILE A 83 -8.24 -4.03 -10.01
C ILE A 83 -9.40 -4.46 -9.11
N LEU A 84 -9.10 -4.92 -7.89
CA LEU A 84 -10.15 -5.27 -6.93
C LEU A 84 -10.98 -4.02 -6.63
N THR A 85 -12.29 -4.21 -6.49
CA THR A 85 -13.28 -3.12 -6.31
C THR A 85 -13.41 -2.16 -7.51
N ASP A 86 -12.94 -2.57 -8.69
CA ASP A 86 -13.01 -1.80 -9.94
C ASP A 86 -12.42 -0.39 -9.83
N GLY A 87 -11.33 -0.29 -9.03
CA GLY A 87 -10.64 0.95 -8.82
C GLY A 87 -10.19 1.15 -7.37
N THR A 88 -9.97 2.42 -6.97
CA THR A 88 -9.59 2.76 -5.61
C THR A 88 -10.08 4.15 -5.20
N ASP A 89 -10.51 4.29 -3.94
CA ASP A 89 -10.85 5.55 -3.30
C ASP A 89 -9.84 5.97 -2.23
N ASN A 90 -8.72 5.26 -2.14
CA ASN A 90 -7.72 5.47 -1.10
C ASN A 90 -6.29 5.47 -1.68
N HIS A 91 -5.29 5.29 -0.83
CA HIS A 91 -3.87 5.39 -1.15
C HIS A 91 -3.26 4.18 -1.84
N LEU A 92 -4.00 3.09 -1.99
CA LEU A 92 -3.50 1.84 -2.56
C LEU A 92 -4.50 1.19 -3.51
N LEU A 93 -4.00 0.28 -4.32
CA LEU A 93 -4.80 -0.61 -5.16
C LEU A 93 -4.26 -2.04 -5.07
N VAL A 94 -5.13 -3.01 -5.35
CA VAL A 94 -4.78 -4.42 -5.44
C VAL A 94 -5.16 -4.94 -6.81
N MET A 95 -4.16 -5.39 -7.56
CA MET A 95 -4.33 -5.95 -8.91
C MET A 95 -4.49 -7.46 -8.83
N ASN A 96 -5.50 -8.00 -9.49
CA ASN A 96 -5.75 -9.44 -9.64
C ASN A 96 -5.03 -9.95 -10.88
N LEU A 97 -4.15 -10.94 -10.71
CA LEU A 97 -3.34 -11.56 -11.79
C LEU A 97 -3.85 -12.93 -12.22
N ARG A 98 -4.96 -13.41 -11.66
CA ARG A 98 -5.43 -14.79 -11.87
C ARG A 98 -5.72 -15.09 -13.33
N ASP A 99 -6.31 -14.15 -14.06
CA ASP A 99 -6.60 -14.28 -15.49
C ASP A 99 -5.36 -14.07 -16.40
N LYS A 100 -4.24 -13.66 -15.81
CA LYS A 100 -2.96 -13.54 -16.50
C LYS A 100 -2.09 -14.78 -16.35
N HIS A 101 -2.53 -15.78 -15.60
CA HIS A 101 -1.82 -17.04 -15.35
C HIS A 101 -0.41 -16.88 -14.78
N VAL A 102 -0.15 -15.76 -14.09
CA VAL A 102 1.12 -15.46 -13.41
C VAL A 102 0.85 -15.19 -11.93
N THR A 103 1.74 -15.67 -11.06
CA THR A 103 1.57 -15.47 -9.60
C THR A 103 2.06 -14.12 -9.14
N GLY A 104 1.46 -13.60 -8.07
CA GLY A 104 1.93 -12.37 -7.42
C GLY A 104 3.40 -12.47 -6.97
N SER A 105 3.87 -13.65 -6.57
CA SER A 105 5.27 -13.86 -6.17
C SER A 105 6.24 -13.66 -7.34
N LYS A 106 5.91 -14.15 -8.54
CA LYS A 106 6.73 -13.93 -9.74
C LYS A 106 6.75 -12.46 -10.14
N VAL A 107 5.58 -11.83 -10.14
CA VAL A 107 5.45 -10.40 -10.52
C VAL A 107 6.16 -9.50 -9.51
N GLU A 108 6.01 -9.74 -8.20
CA GLU A 108 6.74 -9.02 -7.15
C GLU A 108 8.26 -9.08 -7.40
N TYR A 109 8.79 -10.31 -7.60
CA TYR A 109 10.22 -10.53 -7.86
C TYR A 109 10.72 -9.79 -9.11
N LEU A 110 9.97 -9.83 -10.22
CA LEU A 110 10.40 -9.20 -11.47
C LEU A 110 10.28 -7.68 -11.41
N LEU A 111 9.24 -7.15 -10.78
CA LEU A 111 9.09 -5.71 -10.58
C LEU A 111 10.22 -5.14 -9.70
N GLU A 112 10.64 -5.89 -8.67
CA GLU A 112 11.81 -5.50 -7.86
C GLU A 112 13.09 -5.41 -8.69
N LYS A 113 13.30 -6.31 -9.67
CA LYS A 113 14.46 -6.26 -10.57
C LYS A 113 14.51 -5.02 -11.47
N VAL A 114 13.36 -4.43 -11.76
CA VAL A 114 13.27 -3.17 -12.51
C VAL A 114 13.09 -1.94 -11.61
N GLY A 115 13.31 -2.10 -10.29
CA GLY A 115 13.27 -1.01 -9.31
C GLY A 115 11.88 -0.60 -8.85
N VAL A 116 10.86 -1.43 -9.08
CA VAL A 116 9.48 -1.19 -8.65
C VAL A 116 9.13 -2.09 -7.47
N SER A 117 9.12 -1.53 -6.26
CA SER A 117 8.78 -2.25 -5.04
C SER A 117 7.26 -2.34 -4.86
N VAL A 118 6.75 -3.56 -4.82
CA VAL A 118 5.33 -3.88 -4.59
C VAL A 118 5.23 -5.00 -3.56
N ASN A 119 4.02 -5.34 -3.15
CA ASN A 119 3.80 -6.51 -2.30
C ASN A 119 2.87 -7.51 -3.00
N LYS A 120 3.27 -8.78 -3.03
CA LYS A 120 2.33 -9.86 -3.30
C LYS A 120 1.24 -9.89 -2.24
N ASN A 121 0.02 -10.18 -2.65
CA ASN A 121 -1.15 -10.13 -1.78
C ASN A 121 -2.14 -11.24 -2.13
N THR A 122 -2.64 -11.94 -1.12
CA THR A 122 -3.75 -12.85 -1.33
C THR A 122 -5.01 -12.06 -1.71
N ILE A 123 -5.80 -12.66 -2.59
CA ILE A 123 -7.11 -12.15 -2.99
C ILE A 123 -8.17 -13.20 -2.72
N HIS A 124 -9.44 -12.82 -2.74
CA HIS A 124 -10.54 -13.76 -2.48
C HIS A 124 -10.42 -14.99 -3.38
N GLY A 125 -10.50 -16.18 -2.80
CA GLY A 125 -10.39 -17.48 -3.48
C GLY A 125 -8.95 -18.01 -3.63
N ASP A 126 -7.93 -17.33 -3.12
CA ASP A 126 -6.59 -17.90 -3.02
C ASP A 126 -6.53 -18.97 -1.92
N LYS A 127 -5.89 -20.10 -2.23
CA LYS A 127 -5.75 -21.23 -1.30
C LYS A 127 -4.50 -21.15 -0.45
N SER A 128 -3.50 -20.35 -0.85
CA SER A 128 -2.20 -20.28 -0.18
C SER A 128 -1.63 -18.86 -0.21
N ALA A 129 -1.14 -18.40 0.94
CA ALA A 129 -0.42 -17.14 1.05
C ALA A 129 0.99 -17.19 0.40
N PHE A 130 1.53 -18.39 0.15
CA PHE A 130 2.83 -18.57 -0.51
C PHE A 130 2.77 -18.38 -2.03
N SER A 131 1.59 -18.60 -2.62
CA SER A 131 1.36 -18.41 -4.05
C SER A 131 0.11 -17.52 -4.27
N PRO A 132 0.17 -16.26 -3.87
CA PRO A 132 -0.96 -15.35 -3.99
C PRO A 132 -1.16 -14.91 -5.43
N SER A 133 -2.40 -14.59 -5.78
CA SER A 133 -2.78 -14.15 -7.13
C SER A 133 -2.87 -12.62 -7.27
N GLY A 134 -2.53 -11.87 -6.22
CA GLY A 134 -2.64 -10.40 -6.21
C GLY A 134 -1.31 -9.69 -6.01
N ILE A 135 -1.27 -8.45 -6.49
CA ILE A 135 -0.20 -7.46 -6.22
C ILE A 135 -0.83 -6.22 -5.60
N ARG A 136 -0.29 -5.77 -4.48
CA ARG A 136 -0.69 -4.53 -3.81
C ARG A 136 0.34 -3.43 -4.06
N MET A 137 -0.14 -2.28 -4.48
CA MET A 137 0.66 -1.08 -4.74
C MET A 137 0.07 0.10 -3.98
N GLY A 138 0.92 0.99 -3.45
CA GLY A 138 0.49 2.17 -2.70
C GLY A 138 1.28 3.41 -3.09
N MET A 139 0.61 4.56 -3.16
CA MET A 139 1.18 5.79 -3.70
C MET A 139 1.70 6.79 -2.65
N CYS A 140 1.58 6.50 -1.34
CA CYS A 140 2.03 7.41 -0.28
C CYS A 140 3.51 7.78 -0.40
N ALA A 141 4.40 6.79 -0.48
CA ALA A 141 5.85 7.02 -0.54
C ALA A 141 6.26 7.73 -1.83
N MET A 142 5.67 7.34 -2.96
CA MET A 142 6.00 7.92 -4.25
C MET A 142 5.51 9.36 -4.36
N THR A 143 4.31 9.66 -3.85
CA THR A 143 3.79 11.04 -3.79
C THR A 143 4.67 11.92 -2.88
N SER A 144 5.15 11.40 -1.74
CA SER A 144 6.12 12.11 -0.89
C SER A 144 7.43 12.40 -1.61
N ARG A 145 7.80 11.61 -2.60
CA ARG A 145 9.00 11.78 -3.46
C ARG A 145 8.73 12.64 -4.70
N GLY A 146 7.55 13.24 -4.80
CA GLY A 146 7.20 14.15 -5.89
C GLY A 146 6.55 13.49 -7.10
N PHE A 147 6.06 12.26 -7.01
CA PHE A 147 5.28 11.66 -8.11
C PHE A 147 4.00 12.43 -8.35
N THR A 148 3.75 12.66 -9.63
CA THR A 148 2.52 13.27 -10.16
C THR A 148 1.74 12.24 -10.97
N ALA A 149 0.54 12.60 -11.41
CA ALA A 149 -0.28 11.77 -12.30
C ALA A 149 0.49 11.30 -13.55
N ASN A 150 1.34 12.15 -14.14
CA ASN A 150 2.14 11.79 -15.30
C ASN A 150 3.17 10.68 -15.00
N HIS A 151 3.81 10.74 -13.83
CA HIS A 151 4.71 9.67 -13.38
C HIS A 151 3.96 8.35 -13.13
N CYS A 152 2.72 8.42 -12.64
CA CYS A 152 1.87 7.25 -12.44
C CYS A 152 1.46 6.60 -13.76
N ASP A 153 1.22 7.41 -14.80
CA ASP A 153 0.97 6.94 -16.16
C ASP A 153 2.19 6.16 -16.69
N GLN A 154 3.39 6.72 -16.57
CA GLN A 154 4.63 6.06 -16.97
C GLN A 154 4.88 4.76 -16.17
N LEU A 155 4.63 4.79 -14.85
CA LEU A 155 4.76 3.63 -13.99
C LEU A 155 3.83 2.48 -14.44
N ALA A 156 2.61 2.80 -14.87
CA ALA A 156 1.69 1.79 -15.39
C ALA A 156 2.26 1.04 -16.62
N TYR A 157 2.96 1.74 -17.52
CA TYR A 157 3.64 1.11 -18.66
C TYR A 157 4.78 0.20 -18.21
N ILE A 158 5.60 0.63 -17.25
CA ILE A 158 6.71 -0.20 -16.72
C ILE A 158 6.15 -1.49 -16.12
N ILE A 159 5.08 -1.38 -15.32
CA ILE A 159 4.41 -2.53 -14.72
C ILE A 159 3.85 -3.45 -15.82
N HIS A 160 3.16 -2.88 -16.80
CA HIS A 160 2.58 -3.63 -17.92
C HIS A 160 3.63 -4.39 -18.72
N TRP A 161 4.72 -3.74 -19.12
CA TRP A 161 5.79 -4.38 -19.88
C TRP A 161 6.47 -5.49 -19.09
N THR A 162 6.72 -5.28 -17.79
CA THR A 162 7.33 -6.29 -16.93
C THR A 162 6.46 -7.53 -16.82
N ILE A 163 5.14 -7.35 -16.60
CA ILE A 163 4.20 -8.47 -16.52
C ILE A 163 4.04 -9.16 -17.89
N SER A 164 3.94 -8.40 -18.96
CA SER A 164 3.82 -8.95 -20.33
C SER A 164 5.05 -9.78 -20.71
N LEU A 165 6.25 -9.31 -20.35
CA LEU A 165 7.47 -10.07 -20.52
C LEU A 165 7.48 -11.35 -19.69
N ALA A 166 7.03 -11.28 -18.43
CA ALA A 166 6.92 -12.44 -17.55
C ALA A 166 6.02 -13.54 -18.13
N ILE A 167 4.86 -13.15 -18.66
CA ILE A 167 3.91 -14.07 -19.31
C ILE A 167 4.56 -14.70 -20.55
N LYS A 168 5.16 -13.88 -21.42
CA LYS A 168 5.84 -14.37 -22.64
C LYS A 168 6.97 -15.36 -22.31
N MET A 169 7.77 -15.06 -21.30
CA MET A 169 8.85 -15.97 -20.85
C MET A 169 8.29 -17.27 -20.29
N GLN A 170 7.19 -17.22 -19.54
CA GLN A 170 6.52 -18.40 -19.02
C GLN A 170 5.99 -19.29 -20.17
N ASP A 171 5.42 -18.71 -21.21
CA ASP A 171 4.89 -19.44 -22.38
C ASP A 171 6.03 -20.13 -23.16
N ILE A 172 7.20 -19.48 -23.26
CA ILE A 172 8.36 -20.03 -23.97
C ILE A 172 9.06 -21.13 -23.17
N PHE A 173 9.25 -20.94 -21.88
CA PHE A 173 10.09 -21.81 -21.04
C PHE A 173 9.29 -22.70 -20.08
N GLY A 174 7.99 -22.58 -20.03
CA GLY A 174 7.12 -23.45 -19.22
C GLY A 174 7.26 -23.28 -17.69
N LYS A 175 7.76 -22.14 -17.22
CA LYS A 175 8.04 -21.91 -15.79
C LYS A 175 7.47 -20.61 -15.28
#